data_e6f01bcd70ad6c5303616f65a1455431
#
_entry.id   e6f01bcd70ad6c5303616f65a1455431
#
_cell.length_a   1.000
_cell.length_b   1.000
_cell.length_c   1.000
_cell.angle_alpha   90.00
_cell.angle_beta   90.00
_cell.angle_gamma   90.00
#
_symmetry.space_group_name_H-M   'P 1'
#
loop_
_entity.id
_entity.type
_entity.pdbx_description
1 polymer ?
#
loop_
_entity_poly.entity_id
_entity_poly.type
_entity_poly.pdbx_seq_one_letter_code
_entity_poly.pdbx_strand_id
1 'polypeptide(L)'
;MKRKLTAALIAALPALALGQNVVVFGDSLSDTGQPGWALKASYLDANGQMHKLYDEHVAAALGSSLTASGSGGSNYAYSGGVVLGSNSALTAAQPNLALQQQIANYTAQGVRPESLHILWGGGNDMAAILERAQSAASPTASVSADTAAAAADSA
;
A
#
# COMPACT_ATOMS: atom_id res chain seq x y z
N MET A 1 -69.57 22.12 -5.26
CA MET A 1 -68.17 22.31 -4.69
C MET A 1 -67.24 21.25 -5.25
N LYS A 2 -66.35 21.62 -6.17
CA LYS A 2 -65.37 20.72 -6.80
C LYS A 2 -64.06 20.82 -6.01
N ARG A 3 -63.65 19.76 -5.27
CA ARG A 3 -62.39 19.69 -4.57
C ARG A 3 -61.30 19.39 -5.59
N LYS A 4 -60.34 20.31 -5.79
CA LYS A 4 -59.12 20.10 -6.57
C LYS A 4 -58.16 19.30 -5.70
N LEU A 5 -57.86 18.05 -6.06
CA LEU A 5 -56.75 17.30 -5.50
C LEU A 5 -55.48 17.88 -6.14
N THR A 6 -54.68 18.53 -5.34
CA THR A 6 -53.30 18.90 -5.70
C THR A 6 -52.42 17.70 -5.40
N ALA A 7 -52.00 16.97 -6.44
CA ALA A 7 -51.00 15.93 -6.29
C ALA A 7 -49.65 16.59 -6.08
N ALA A 8 -49.08 16.46 -4.88
CA ALA A 8 -47.72 16.85 -4.60
C ALA A 8 -46.79 15.77 -5.19
N LEU A 9 -46.12 16.11 -6.30
CA LEU A 9 -45.06 15.31 -6.87
C LEU A 9 -43.81 15.45 -5.98
N ILE A 10 -43.59 14.49 -5.08
CA ILE A 10 -42.33 14.37 -4.34
C ILE A 10 -41.30 13.85 -5.34
N ALA A 11 -40.56 14.77 -5.94
CA ALA A 11 -39.37 14.42 -6.67
C ALA A 11 -38.37 13.85 -5.65
N ALA A 12 -38.18 12.52 -5.63
CA ALA A 12 -37.06 11.87 -4.96
C ALA A 12 -35.80 12.35 -5.69
N LEU A 13 -35.19 13.41 -5.16
CA LEU A 13 -33.84 13.76 -5.54
C LEU A 13 -33.00 12.50 -5.27
N PRO A 14 -32.22 12.00 -6.27
CA PRO A 14 -31.24 11.00 -5.97
C PRO A 14 -30.38 11.60 -4.85
N ALA A 15 -30.30 10.88 -3.71
CA ALA A 15 -29.33 11.24 -2.69
C ALA A 15 -28.02 11.42 -3.43
N LEU A 16 -27.52 12.65 -3.51
CA LEU A 16 -26.18 12.93 -3.98
C LEU A 16 -25.32 11.94 -3.20
N ALA A 17 -24.77 10.96 -3.88
CA ALA A 17 -23.78 10.08 -3.30
C ALA A 17 -22.65 11.00 -2.90
N LEU A 18 -22.67 11.46 -1.65
CA LEU A 18 -21.54 12.12 -1.03
C LEU A 18 -20.41 11.13 -1.23
N GLY A 19 -19.37 11.54 -1.97
CA GLY A 19 -18.30 10.66 -2.37
C GLY A 19 -17.85 9.84 -1.19
N GLN A 20 -17.93 8.52 -1.33
CA GLN A 20 -17.58 7.62 -0.25
C GLN A 20 -16.07 7.75 -0.01
N ASN A 21 -15.67 8.11 1.19
CA ASN A 21 -14.26 8.17 1.52
C ASN A 21 -13.63 6.79 1.39
N VAL A 22 -12.44 6.75 0.80
CA VAL A 22 -11.64 5.53 0.68
C VAL A 22 -10.43 5.66 1.59
N VAL A 23 -10.16 4.65 2.40
CA VAL A 23 -8.97 4.53 3.24
C VAL A 23 -8.17 3.33 2.76
N VAL A 24 -6.88 3.51 2.53
CA VAL A 24 -6.03 2.48 1.93
C VAL A 24 -4.85 2.15 2.85
N PHE A 25 -4.59 0.86 3.00
CA PHE A 25 -3.42 0.30 3.67
C PHE A 25 -2.75 -0.68 2.72
N GLY A 26 -1.43 -0.63 2.62
CA GLY A 26 -0.76 -1.53 1.71
C GLY A 26 0.72 -1.30 1.51
N ASP A 27 1.19 -1.89 0.43
CA ASP A 27 2.57 -1.82 -0.04
C ASP A 27 2.73 -0.90 -1.26
N SER A 28 3.78 -1.12 -2.06
CA SER A 28 4.09 -0.32 -3.24
C SER A 28 2.98 -0.31 -4.30
N LEU A 29 2.12 -1.32 -4.35
CA LEU A 29 1.03 -1.39 -5.32
C LEU A 29 -0.15 -0.49 -4.97
N SER A 30 -0.18 0.05 -3.75
CA SER A 30 -1.21 0.95 -3.24
C SER A 30 -0.66 2.32 -2.80
N ASP A 31 0.67 2.53 -2.84
CA ASP A 31 1.32 3.75 -2.35
C ASP A 31 1.20 4.90 -3.36
N THR A 32 0.40 5.91 -3.04
CA THR A 32 0.21 7.10 -3.87
C THR A 32 1.33 8.13 -3.77
N GLY A 33 2.42 7.83 -3.07
CA GLY A 33 3.59 8.67 -2.89
C GLY A 33 3.61 9.38 -1.54
N GLN A 34 4.09 8.69 -0.50
CA GLN A 34 4.27 9.29 0.82
C GLN A 34 5.35 10.38 0.79
N PRO A 35 5.20 11.50 1.54
CA PRO A 35 6.22 12.53 1.62
C PRO A 35 7.56 11.99 2.10
N GLY A 36 8.65 12.40 1.43
CA GLY A 36 9.99 11.90 1.73
C GLY A 36 10.28 10.49 1.20
N TRP A 37 9.31 9.84 0.59
CA TRP A 37 9.43 8.55 -0.06
C TRP A 37 9.33 8.72 -1.58
N ALA A 38 10.39 8.46 -2.32
CA ALA A 38 10.46 8.80 -3.75
C ALA A 38 9.71 7.82 -4.67
N LEU A 39 9.16 6.74 -4.13
CA LEU A 39 8.58 5.67 -4.93
C LEU A 39 7.05 5.70 -4.83
N LYS A 40 6.44 6.37 -5.79
CA LYS A 40 5.10 5.99 -6.21
C LYS A 40 5.25 4.79 -7.14
N ALA A 41 4.69 3.65 -6.80
CA ALA A 41 4.66 2.49 -7.70
C ALA A 41 3.62 2.71 -8.80
N SER A 42 3.71 3.86 -9.47
CA SER A 42 2.84 4.16 -10.58
C SER A 42 3.38 3.50 -11.83
N TYR A 43 2.48 2.92 -12.55
CA TYR A 43 2.70 2.34 -13.85
C TYR A 43 3.06 3.44 -14.85
N LEU A 44 4.19 3.29 -15.51
CA LEU A 44 4.59 4.13 -16.66
C LEU A 44 4.15 3.44 -17.94
N ASP A 45 3.43 4.16 -18.78
CA ASP A 45 3.10 3.68 -20.13
C ASP A 45 4.31 3.83 -21.10
N ALA A 46 4.12 3.40 -22.34
CA ALA A 46 5.15 3.48 -23.38
C ALA A 46 5.60 4.93 -23.71
N ASN A 47 4.83 5.93 -23.29
CA ASN A 47 5.13 7.35 -23.47
C ASN A 47 5.79 7.96 -22.21
N GLY A 48 6.05 7.16 -21.19
CA GLY A 48 6.58 7.62 -19.91
C GLY A 48 5.56 8.36 -19.04
N GLN A 49 4.27 8.22 -19.32
CA GLN A 49 3.20 8.85 -18.58
C GLN A 49 2.78 7.97 -17.40
N MET A 50 2.69 8.57 -16.22
CA MET A 50 2.29 7.87 -15.00
C MET A 50 0.78 7.65 -14.98
N HIS A 51 0.36 6.41 -14.75
CA HIS A 51 -1.03 6.04 -14.58
C HIS A 51 -1.42 5.95 -13.11
N LYS A 52 -2.72 6.06 -12.87
CA LYS A 52 -3.27 5.86 -11.54
C LYS A 52 -3.14 4.40 -11.12
N LEU A 53 -2.94 4.20 -9.83
CA LEU A 53 -3.03 2.89 -9.20
C LEU A 53 -4.50 2.44 -9.13
N TYR A 54 -4.73 1.14 -8.90
CA TYR A 54 -6.06 0.56 -8.83
C TYR A 54 -6.96 1.22 -7.77
N ASP A 55 -6.40 1.56 -6.62
CA ASP A 55 -7.08 2.22 -5.51
C ASP A 55 -7.45 3.68 -5.82
N GLU A 56 -6.63 4.39 -6.60
CA GLU A 56 -6.96 5.70 -7.14
C GLU A 56 -8.15 5.63 -8.13
N HIS A 57 -8.24 4.54 -8.91
CA HIS A 57 -9.40 4.30 -9.78
C HIS A 57 -10.66 3.99 -8.97
N VAL A 58 -10.55 3.17 -7.91
CA VAL A 58 -11.66 2.88 -7.00
C VAL A 58 -12.15 4.15 -6.33
N ALA A 59 -11.26 4.97 -5.81
CA ALA A 59 -11.61 6.24 -5.19
C ALA A 59 -12.34 7.17 -6.18
N ALA A 60 -11.81 7.30 -7.39
CA ALA A 60 -12.44 8.12 -8.44
C ALA A 60 -13.84 7.61 -8.82
N ALA A 61 -14.04 6.30 -8.93
CA ALA A 61 -15.34 5.69 -9.21
C ALA A 61 -16.36 5.96 -8.10
N LEU A 62 -15.91 6.15 -6.86
CA LEU A 62 -16.73 6.50 -5.70
C LEU A 62 -16.85 8.01 -5.48
N GLY A 63 -16.40 8.83 -6.44
CA GLY A 63 -16.49 10.29 -6.37
C GLY A 63 -15.52 10.93 -5.35
N SER A 64 -14.44 10.24 -4.99
CA SER A 64 -13.39 10.75 -4.11
C SER A 64 -12.01 10.71 -4.76
N SER A 65 -11.00 11.24 -4.07
CA SER A 65 -9.61 11.19 -4.48
C SER A 65 -8.75 10.62 -3.36
N LEU A 66 -7.65 9.96 -3.73
CA LEU A 66 -6.67 9.48 -2.78
C LEU A 66 -5.46 10.41 -2.72
N THR A 67 -5.05 10.72 -1.50
CA THR A 67 -3.81 11.44 -1.20
C THR A 67 -3.11 10.68 -0.08
N ALA A 68 -1.78 10.69 -0.10
CA ALA A 68 -0.96 10.07 0.94
C ALA A 68 -1.30 10.63 2.33
N SER A 69 -1.32 9.77 3.34
CA SER A 69 -1.65 10.15 4.73
C SER A 69 -0.67 11.15 5.32
N GLY A 70 0.61 11.08 4.95
CA GLY A 70 1.62 12.05 5.33
C GLY A 70 1.39 13.46 4.73
N SER A 71 0.52 13.58 3.73
CA SER A 71 0.05 14.87 3.16
C SER A 71 -1.39 15.19 3.60
N GLY A 72 -1.87 14.57 4.67
CA GLY A 72 -3.22 14.80 5.22
C GLY A 72 -4.33 14.03 4.53
N GLY A 73 -4.01 13.05 3.68
CA GLY A 73 -4.97 12.22 2.98
C GLY A 73 -5.33 10.92 3.71
N SER A 74 -5.90 9.98 2.98
CA SER A 74 -6.43 8.72 3.50
C SER A 74 -5.71 7.47 2.95
N ASN A 75 -4.64 7.63 2.19
CA ASN A 75 -3.80 6.53 1.76
C ASN A 75 -2.63 6.36 2.72
N TYR A 76 -2.66 5.29 3.52
CA TYR A 76 -1.63 4.92 4.50
C TYR A 76 -0.61 3.92 3.96
N ALA A 77 -0.75 3.47 2.71
CA ALA A 77 0.16 2.54 2.09
C ALA A 77 1.58 3.10 1.98
N TYR A 78 2.57 2.21 2.15
CA TYR A 78 3.99 2.52 2.01
C TYR A 78 4.68 1.48 1.13
N SER A 79 5.44 1.94 0.16
CA SER A 79 6.27 1.07 -0.68
C SER A 79 7.20 0.21 0.17
N GLY A 80 7.24 -1.09 -0.12
CA GLY A 80 7.99 -2.07 0.67
C GLY A 80 7.29 -2.53 1.95
N GLY A 81 6.06 -2.10 2.22
CA GLY A 81 5.30 -2.49 3.40
C GLY A 81 5.15 -4.01 3.50
N VAL A 82 5.42 -4.54 4.69
CA VAL A 82 5.17 -5.94 5.09
C VAL A 82 3.96 -6.00 6.00
N VAL A 83 3.44 -7.19 6.27
CA VAL A 83 2.25 -7.33 7.13
C VAL A 83 2.58 -6.95 8.57
N LEU A 84 3.65 -7.51 9.11
CA LEU A 84 4.10 -7.28 10.49
C LEU A 84 5.61 -7.02 10.54
N GLY A 85 6.04 -6.20 11.49
CA GLY A 85 7.45 -5.97 11.76
C GLY A 85 8.10 -4.98 10.78
N SER A 86 9.26 -5.33 10.22
CA SER A 86 10.04 -4.49 9.31
C SER A 86 10.52 -5.29 8.10
N ASN A 87 10.59 -4.63 6.96
CA ASN A 87 11.20 -5.21 5.76
C ASN A 87 12.72 -5.11 5.85
N SER A 88 13.38 -6.25 6.02
CA SER A 88 14.84 -6.30 6.15
C SER A 88 15.61 -5.94 4.87
N ALA A 89 14.93 -5.94 3.71
CA ALA A 89 15.52 -5.51 2.44
C ALA A 89 15.62 -3.98 2.30
N LEU A 90 14.96 -3.23 3.20
CA LEU A 90 14.97 -1.77 3.17
C LEU A 90 15.89 -1.21 4.25
N THR A 91 16.59 -0.14 3.92
CA THR A 91 17.52 0.52 4.85
C THR A 91 16.76 1.37 5.87
N ALA A 92 17.40 1.66 7.01
CA ALA A 92 16.84 2.53 8.05
C ALA A 92 16.49 3.96 7.55
N ALA A 93 17.05 4.38 6.42
CA ALA A 93 16.72 5.66 5.78
C ALA A 93 15.36 5.64 5.05
N GLN A 94 14.73 4.48 4.98
CA GLN A 94 13.47 4.27 4.27
C GLN A 94 12.43 3.74 5.27
N PRO A 95 11.72 4.61 6.00
CA PRO A 95 10.70 4.17 6.95
C PRO A 95 9.53 3.57 6.18
N ASN A 96 9.62 2.26 5.92
CA ASN A 96 8.46 1.51 5.48
C ASN A 96 7.63 1.17 6.71
N LEU A 97 6.40 1.59 6.69
CA LEU A 97 5.48 1.19 7.75
C LEU A 97 4.83 -0.14 7.38
N ALA A 98 4.98 -1.13 8.25
CA ALA A 98 4.19 -2.34 8.16
C ALA A 98 2.68 -2.02 8.18
N LEU A 99 1.86 -2.88 7.58
CA LEU A 99 0.41 -2.71 7.57
C LEU A 99 -0.15 -2.51 8.98
N GLN A 100 0.37 -3.25 9.96
CA GLN A 100 0.02 -3.08 11.37
C GLN A 100 0.23 -1.64 11.84
N GLN A 101 1.37 -1.02 11.51
CA GLN A 101 1.67 0.35 11.90
C GLN A 101 0.82 1.37 11.14
N GLN A 102 0.55 1.12 9.86
CA GLN A 102 -0.35 1.96 9.05
C GLN A 102 -1.76 2.00 9.66
N ILE A 103 -2.29 0.84 10.07
CA ILE A 103 -3.58 0.73 10.75
C ILE A 103 -3.55 1.46 12.11
N ALA A 104 -2.47 1.30 12.87
CA ALA A 104 -2.31 2.00 14.15
C ALA A 104 -2.30 3.53 13.98
N ASN A 105 -1.61 4.03 12.97
CA ASN A 105 -1.59 5.46 12.64
C ASN A 105 -2.97 5.98 12.24
N TYR A 106 -3.72 5.20 11.46
CA TYR A 106 -5.09 5.55 11.09
C TYR A 106 -6.02 5.59 12.31
N THR A 107 -5.96 4.58 13.17
CA THR A 107 -6.82 4.52 14.37
C THR A 107 -6.52 5.66 15.33
N ALA A 108 -5.26 6.07 15.46
CA ALA A 108 -4.87 7.22 16.28
C ALA A 108 -5.41 8.56 15.76
N GLN A 109 -5.69 8.67 14.47
CA GLN A 109 -6.30 9.87 13.85
C GLN A 109 -7.84 9.87 13.92
N GLY A 110 -8.45 8.81 14.40
CA GLY A 110 -9.89 8.62 14.48
C GLY A 110 -10.44 7.79 13.30
N VAL A 111 -11.07 6.68 13.66
CA VAL A 111 -11.66 5.76 12.68
C VAL A 111 -12.82 6.42 11.95
N ARG A 112 -12.90 6.22 10.64
CA ARG A 112 -13.99 6.68 9.76
C ARG A 112 -14.82 5.46 9.33
N PRO A 113 -15.83 5.04 10.11
CA PRO A 113 -16.54 3.77 9.88
C PRO A 113 -17.31 3.75 8.56
N GLU A 114 -17.72 4.91 8.06
CA GLU A 114 -18.44 5.05 6.79
C GLU A 114 -17.55 4.99 5.54
N SER A 115 -16.24 4.80 5.71
CA SER A 115 -15.30 4.71 4.59
C SER A 115 -15.19 3.29 4.06
N LEU A 116 -14.90 3.18 2.76
CA LEU A 116 -14.41 1.92 2.19
C LEU A 116 -12.95 1.74 2.60
N HIS A 117 -12.65 0.63 3.28
CA HIS A 117 -11.30 0.28 3.66
C HIS A 117 -10.73 -0.74 2.66
N ILE A 118 -9.59 -0.42 2.07
CA ILE A 118 -8.85 -1.30 1.17
C ILE A 118 -7.56 -1.72 1.89
N LEU A 119 -7.28 -3.02 1.90
CA LEU A 119 -6.07 -3.59 2.47
C LEU A 119 -5.42 -4.52 1.46
N TRP A 120 -4.16 -4.24 1.12
CA TRP A 120 -3.35 -5.00 0.17
C TRP A 120 -1.96 -5.23 0.74
N GLY A 121 -1.51 -6.49 0.83
CA GLY A 121 -0.18 -6.77 1.39
C GLY A 121 0.18 -8.26 1.36
N GLY A 122 1.39 -8.56 1.83
CA GLY A 122 1.94 -9.91 1.89
C GLY A 122 2.92 -10.25 0.76
N GLY A 123 2.97 -9.45 -0.30
CA GLY A 123 3.91 -9.65 -1.41
C GLY A 123 5.38 -9.55 -0.96
N ASN A 124 5.70 -8.54 -0.16
CA ASN A 124 7.04 -8.34 0.38
C ASN A 124 7.43 -9.40 1.41
N ASP A 125 6.47 -9.90 2.19
CA ASP A 125 6.69 -11.01 3.13
C ASP A 125 7.05 -12.29 2.37
N MET A 126 6.34 -12.59 1.29
CA MET A 126 6.62 -13.75 0.42
C MET A 126 7.99 -13.63 -0.26
N ALA A 127 8.34 -12.45 -0.77
CA ALA A 127 9.65 -12.21 -1.37
C ALA A 127 10.77 -12.48 -0.36
N ALA A 128 10.66 -11.98 0.87
CA ALA A 128 11.63 -12.22 1.91
C ALA A 128 11.76 -13.70 2.32
N ILE A 129 10.66 -14.45 2.31
CA ILE A 129 10.69 -15.91 2.56
C ILE A 129 11.41 -16.64 1.44
N LEU A 130 11.13 -16.29 0.18
CA LEU A 130 11.78 -16.90 -0.98
C LEU A 130 13.28 -16.61 -1.02
N GLU A 131 13.71 -15.39 -0.74
CA GLU A 131 15.12 -15.02 -0.66
C GLU A 131 15.88 -15.83 0.41
N ARG A 132 15.28 -15.99 1.59
CA ARG A 132 15.84 -16.81 2.67
C ARG A 132 15.93 -18.28 2.27
N ALA A 133 14.90 -18.82 1.61
CA ALA A 133 14.90 -20.20 1.14
C ALA A 133 15.98 -20.44 0.06
N GLN A 134 16.15 -19.50 -0.87
CA GLN A 134 17.18 -19.57 -1.90
C GLN A 134 18.59 -19.47 -1.30
N SER A 135 18.80 -18.57 -0.34
CA SER A 135 20.08 -18.42 0.36
C SER A 135 20.43 -19.68 1.16
N ALA A 136 19.47 -20.31 1.80
CA ALA A 136 19.65 -21.57 2.53
C ALA A 136 19.93 -22.76 1.60
N ALA A 137 19.34 -22.76 0.40
CA ALA A 137 19.55 -23.81 -0.60
C ALA A 137 20.88 -23.68 -1.38
N SER A 138 21.57 -22.53 -1.29
CA SER A 138 22.83 -22.25 -1.95
C SER A 138 23.96 -22.08 -0.91
N PRO A 139 24.45 -23.15 -0.25
CA PRO A 139 25.48 -23.03 0.79
C PRO A 139 26.88 -22.83 0.22
N THR A 140 27.05 -22.25 -0.93
CA THR A 140 28.33 -22.12 -1.61
C THR A 140 28.89 -20.70 -1.57
N ALA A 141 29.62 -20.39 -0.51
CA ALA A 141 30.78 -19.47 -0.59
C ALA A 141 31.70 -19.54 0.63
N SER A 142 31.37 -20.22 1.71
CA SER A 142 32.22 -20.25 2.91
C SER A 142 33.11 -21.49 3.03
N VAL A 143 32.88 -22.55 2.24
CA VAL A 143 33.68 -23.79 2.33
C VAL A 143 34.98 -23.73 1.49
N SER A 144 35.04 -22.85 0.48
CA SER A 144 36.21 -22.76 -0.39
C SER A 144 37.41 -21.96 0.20
N ALA A 145 37.16 -21.14 1.23
CA ALA A 145 38.26 -20.40 1.87
C ALA A 145 39.00 -21.23 2.92
N ASP A 146 38.30 -22.08 3.66
CA ASP A 146 38.91 -22.92 4.70
C ASP A 146 39.69 -24.13 4.14
N THR A 147 39.24 -24.68 3.00
CA THR A 147 39.98 -25.77 2.33
C THR A 147 41.27 -25.30 1.63
N ALA A 148 41.31 -24.05 1.18
CA ALA A 148 42.53 -23.47 0.60
C ALA A 148 43.58 -23.16 1.69
N ALA A 149 43.18 -22.76 2.89
CA ALA A 149 44.09 -22.50 4.01
C ALA A 149 44.69 -23.79 4.58
N ALA A 150 43.94 -24.89 4.64
CA ALA A 150 44.42 -26.17 5.13
C ALA A 150 45.42 -26.86 4.18
N ALA A 151 45.40 -26.56 2.87
CA ALA A 151 46.34 -27.10 1.90
C ALA A 151 47.70 -26.36 1.87
N ALA A 152 47.73 -25.11 2.36
CA ALA A 152 48.94 -24.30 2.40
C ALA A 152 49.83 -24.56 3.64
N ASP A 153 49.27 -25.20 4.69
CA ASP A 153 50.02 -25.48 5.95
C ASP A 153 50.64 -26.88 5.98
N SER A 154 50.55 -27.63 4.89
CA SER A 154 51.14 -28.99 4.77
C SER A 154 52.22 -29.14 3.68
N ALA A 155 52.79 -28.04 3.22
CA ALA A 155 53.93 -27.99 2.31
C ALA A 155 55.13 -27.30 2.99
#